data_5a81fd63a778e96796456b306624e16f
#
_entry.id   5a81fd63a778e96796456b306624e16f
#
_cell.length_a   1.000
_cell.length_b   1.000
_cell.length_c   1.000
_cell.angle_alpha   90.00
_cell.angle_beta   90.00
_cell.angle_gamma   90.00
#
_symmetry.space_group_name_H-M   'P 1'
#
loop_
_entity.id
_entity.type
_entity.pdbx_description
1 polymer ?
#
loop_
_entity_poly.entity_id
_entity_poly.type
_entity_poly.pdbx_seq_one_letter_code
_entity_poly.pdbx_strand_id
1 'polypeptide(L)'
;MKLKKIILYDEPSVSEINVPNLVHFLKETLPVEVVVKDNFFEVFSSQQIQKVSEARIFQINKPFQRHKPNQNDLEMEEEFCKNSKSMEEMKKPEDATNISEVIMYDGFEMQKVIRENMLDFEDQTLYVILTNRFTCTYDESDARYHGRAVICANPAIISTTGIIEAPAKSREFYIEAMANIAQGLDIKSVKEKHSGEFLVYHDERLSKVIEGYLLHVIFYVLTGESFCDYMDCRLNNAHWQRDLLYSQIEIRKLCDKHQKILDSQR
;
A
#
# COMPACT_ATOMS: atom_id res chain seq x y z
N MET A 1 5.96 18.47 -15.24
CA MET A 1 4.55 18.41 -15.73
C MET A 1 3.67 19.14 -14.72
N LYS A 2 2.69 19.94 -15.13
CA LYS A 2 1.77 20.57 -14.17
C LYS A 2 0.57 19.64 -13.98
N LEU A 3 0.37 19.15 -12.76
CA LEU A 3 -0.78 18.34 -12.40
C LEU A 3 -2.04 19.20 -12.31
N LYS A 4 -3.15 18.74 -12.89
CA LYS A 4 -4.44 19.46 -12.85
C LYS A 4 -5.53 18.71 -12.10
N LYS A 5 -5.45 17.38 -12.09
CA LYS A 5 -6.49 16.53 -11.54
C LYS A 5 -5.89 15.31 -10.83
N ILE A 6 -6.51 14.91 -9.75
CA ILE A 6 -6.23 13.66 -9.06
C ILE A 6 -7.51 12.85 -8.98
N ILE A 7 -7.49 11.61 -9.46
CA ILE A 7 -8.59 10.67 -9.31
C ILE A 7 -8.16 9.63 -8.27
N LEU A 8 -8.88 9.59 -7.16
CA LEU A 8 -8.64 8.67 -6.05
C LEU A 8 -9.71 7.60 -6.08
N TYR A 9 -9.29 6.33 -6.26
CA TYR A 9 -10.16 5.17 -6.12
C TYR A 9 -10.09 4.67 -4.69
N ASP A 10 -11.27 4.57 -4.06
CA ASP A 10 -11.40 4.16 -2.66
C ASP A 10 -11.14 2.66 -2.45
N GLU A 11 -10.85 2.29 -1.20
CA GLU A 11 -10.81 0.92 -0.72
C GLU A 11 -11.77 0.76 0.47
N PRO A 12 -13.04 0.47 0.19
CA PRO A 12 -14.10 0.51 1.21
C PRO A 12 -13.99 -0.61 2.26
N SER A 13 -13.17 -1.64 2.04
CA SER A 13 -12.91 -2.67 3.05
C SER A 13 -12.09 -2.16 4.24
N VAL A 14 -11.53 -0.96 4.15
CA VAL A 14 -10.68 -0.34 5.19
C VAL A 14 -11.38 0.91 5.71
N SER A 15 -12.25 0.73 6.69
CA SER A 15 -13.09 1.79 7.26
C SER A 15 -12.31 2.93 7.92
N GLU A 16 -11.05 2.71 8.27
CA GLU A 16 -10.13 3.69 8.86
C GLU A 16 -9.63 4.72 7.84
N ILE A 17 -9.85 4.48 6.55
CA ILE A 17 -9.53 5.47 5.52
C ILE A 17 -10.60 6.56 5.52
N ASN A 18 -10.25 7.74 6.01
CA ASN A 18 -11.10 8.91 5.95
C ASN A 18 -10.91 9.63 4.61
N VAL A 19 -11.61 9.18 3.57
CA VAL A 19 -11.51 9.73 2.22
C VAL A 19 -11.81 11.24 2.16
N PRO A 20 -12.81 11.80 2.86
CA PRO A 20 -13.00 13.24 2.92
C PRO A 20 -11.78 14.02 3.42
N ASN A 21 -11.06 13.50 4.43
CA ASN A 21 -9.84 14.12 4.93
C ASN A 21 -8.70 14.04 3.92
N LEU A 22 -8.57 12.93 3.18
CA LEU A 22 -7.58 12.80 2.09
C LEU A 22 -7.85 13.81 0.97
N VAL A 23 -9.11 14.00 0.59
CA VAL A 23 -9.53 15.00 -0.41
C VAL A 23 -9.19 16.42 0.07
N HIS A 24 -9.49 16.73 1.32
CA HIS A 24 -9.16 18.03 1.92
C HIS A 24 -7.64 18.26 1.89
N PHE A 25 -6.87 17.30 2.36
CA PHE A 25 -5.40 17.32 2.36
C PHE A 25 -4.83 17.57 0.94
N LEU A 26 -5.33 16.87 -0.08
CA LEU A 26 -4.87 17.04 -1.46
C LEU A 26 -5.17 18.44 -2.00
N LYS A 27 -6.36 19.00 -1.72
CA LYS A 27 -6.76 20.35 -2.14
C LYS A 27 -5.97 21.45 -1.42
N GLU A 28 -5.57 21.23 -0.17
CA GLU A 28 -4.69 22.17 0.54
C GLU A 28 -3.24 22.07 0.03
N THR A 29 -2.83 20.88 -0.40
CA THR A 29 -1.48 20.62 -0.88
C THR A 29 -1.22 21.22 -2.26
N LEU A 30 -2.15 21.04 -3.22
CA LEU A 30 -2.01 21.47 -4.60
C LEU A 30 -3.31 22.11 -5.13
N PRO A 31 -3.21 23.09 -6.05
CA PRO A 31 -4.38 23.68 -6.73
C PRO A 31 -4.90 22.73 -7.83
N VAL A 32 -5.40 21.55 -7.45
CA VAL A 32 -5.88 20.52 -8.36
C VAL A 32 -7.33 20.15 -8.10
N GLU A 33 -8.02 19.71 -9.13
CA GLU A 33 -9.31 19.03 -8.98
C GLU A 33 -9.07 17.65 -8.34
N VAL A 34 -9.86 17.29 -7.33
CA VAL A 34 -9.82 15.95 -6.72
C VAL A 34 -11.19 15.30 -6.91
N VAL A 35 -11.19 14.16 -7.57
CA VAL A 35 -12.36 13.32 -7.83
C VAL A 35 -12.18 11.99 -7.09
N VAL A 36 -13.19 11.58 -6.32
CA VAL A 36 -13.23 10.26 -5.70
C VAL A 36 -14.09 9.35 -6.54
N LYS A 37 -13.64 8.14 -6.76
CA LYS A 37 -14.39 7.04 -7.38
C LYS A 37 -14.43 5.86 -6.42
N ASP A 38 -15.39 4.98 -6.64
CA ASP A 38 -15.53 3.71 -5.91
C ASP A 38 -14.34 2.78 -6.18
N ASN A 39 -14.33 1.62 -5.53
CA ASN A 39 -13.26 0.64 -5.69
C ASN A 39 -13.03 0.31 -7.19
N PHE A 40 -11.79 0.48 -7.64
CA PHE A 40 -11.42 0.26 -9.05
C PHE A 40 -11.75 -1.17 -9.54
N PHE A 41 -11.66 -2.15 -8.65
CA PHE A 41 -11.84 -3.55 -8.98
C PHE A 41 -13.30 -4.02 -8.95
N GLU A 42 -14.23 -3.23 -8.41
CA GLU A 42 -15.62 -3.63 -8.21
C GLU A 42 -16.35 -4.00 -9.51
N VAL A 43 -16.01 -3.29 -10.60
CA VAL A 43 -16.64 -3.48 -11.92
C VAL A 43 -15.94 -4.51 -12.79
N PHE A 44 -14.95 -5.24 -12.26
CA PHE A 44 -14.17 -6.19 -13.04
C PHE A 44 -15.01 -7.41 -13.45
N SER A 45 -14.92 -7.75 -14.74
CA SER A 45 -15.43 -8.99 -15.30
C SER A 45 -14.60 -10.19 -14.82
N SER A 46 -15.12 -11.41 -14.97
CA SER A 46 -14.40 -12.64 -14.61
C SER A 46 -13.04 -12.76 -15.31
N GLN A 47 -12.90 -12.26 -16.54
CA GLN A 47 -11.61 -12.26 -17.27
C GLN A 47 -10.60 -11.27 -16.64
N GLN A 48 -11.06 -10.13 -16.16
CA GLN A 48 -10.22 -9.14 -15.49
C GLN A 48 -9.81 -9.62 -14.09
N ILE A 49 -10.75 -10.25 -13.37
CA ILE A 49 -10.49 -10.91 -12.07
C ILE A 49 -9.44 -12.01 -12.23
N GLN A 50 -9.52 -12.81 -13.29
CA GLN A 50 -8.50 -13.82 -13.59
C GLN A 50 -7.11 -13.18 -13.75
N LYS A 51 -6.99 -12.06 -14.48
CA LYS A 51 -5.70 -11.35 -14.65
C LYS A 51 -5.14 -10.84 -13.33
N VAL A 52 -5.99 -10.36 -12.40
CA VAL A 52 -5.57 -9.97 -11.06
C VAL A 52 -5.06 -11.19 -10.29
N SER A 53 -5.79 -12.30 -10.33
CA SER A 53 -5.36 -13.55 -9.69
C SER A 53 -4.03 -14.06 -10.26
N GLU A 54 -3.80 -13.95 -11.57
CA GLU A 54 -2.54 -14.31 -12.23
C GLU A 54 -1.33 -13.49 -11.74
N ALA A 55 -1.55 -12.31 -11.14
CA ALA A 55 -0.48 -11.47 -10.59
C ALA A 55 0.00 -11.91 -9.20
N ARG A 56 -0.59 -12.94 -8.59
CA ARG A 56 -0.16 -13.47 -7.28
C ARG A 56 1.22 -14.07 -7.32
N ILE A 57 1.95 -13.93 -6.21
CA ILE A 57 3.31 -14.45 -6.02
C ILE A 57 3.25 -15.72 -5.19
N PHE A 58 3.79 -16.82 -5.71
CA PHE A 58 3.88 -18.11 -5.00
C PHE A 58 5.31 -18.47 -4.59
N GLN A 59 6.31 -17.84 -5.19
CA GLN A 59 7.73 -18.11 -4.91
C GLN A 59 8.44 -16.78 -4.66
N ILE A 60 8.68 -16.48 -3.40
CA ILE A 60 9.25 -15.18 -2.98
C ILE A 60 10.71 -14.98 -3.42
N ASN A 61 11.43 -16.06 -3.72
CA ASN A 61 12.84 -16.07 -4.09
C ASN A 61 13.09 -16.25 -5.59
N LYS A 62 12.09 -16.04 -6.41
CA LYS A 62 12.20 -16.09 -7.88
C LYS A 62 11.49 -14.92 -8.53
N PRO A 63 12.00 -14.43 -9.68
CA PRO A 63 11.28 -13.44 -10.48
C PRO A 63 9.86 -13.89 -10.78
N PHE A 64 9.00 -12.91 -11.10
CA PHE A 64 7.59 -13.17 -11.39
C PHE A 64 7.41 -14.32 -12.41
N GLN A 65 6.56 -15.25 -12.02
CA GLN A 65 6.11 -16.34 -12.88
C GLN A 65 4.59 -16.35 -12.84
N ARG A 66 3.99 -16.04 -13.99
CA ARG A 66 2.53 -16.10 -14.12
C ARG A 66 2.06 -17.53 -13.84
N HIS A 67 1.13 -17.66 -12.91
CA HIS A 67 0.49 -18.94 -12.62
C HIS A 67 -0.88 -19.02 -13.31
N LYS A 68 -1.38 -20.24 -13.43
CA LYS A 68 -2.76 -20.48 -13.87
C LYS A 68 -3.63 -20.59 -12.61
N PRO A 69 -4.55 -19.64 -12.35
CA PRO A 69 -5.41 -19.69 -11.19
C PRO A 69 -6.29 -20.94 -11.18
N ASN A 70 -6.49 -21.54 -10.03
CA ASN A 70 -7.50 -22.57 -9.83
C ASN A 70 -8.85 -21.91 -9.45
N GLN A 71 -9.89 -22.73 -9.29
CA GLN A 71 -11.23 -22.23 -9.00
C GLN A 71 -11.30 -21.47 -7.65
N ASN A 72 -10.61 -21.96 -6.63
CA ASN A 72 -10.59 -21.29 -5.31
C ASN A 72 -9.86 -19.93 -5.38
N ASP A 73 -8.77 -19.84 -6.19
CA ASP A 73 -8.08 -18.56 -6.41
C ASP A 73 -9.01 -17.52 -7.04
N LEU A 74 -9.82 -17.95 -8.02
CA LEU A 74 -10.76 -17.07 -8.71
C LEU A 74 -11.91 -16.63 -7.81
N GLU A 75 -12.51 -17.56 -7.05
CA GLU A 75 -13.59 -17.26 -6.12
C GLU A 75 -13.13 -16.27 -5.03
N MET A 76 -11.94 -16.50 -4.49
CA MET A 76 -11.35 -15.61 -3.49
C MET A 76 -11.05 -14.22 -4.08
N GLU A 77 -10.53 -14.15 -5.32
CA GLU A 77 -10.25 -12.88 -5.98
C GLU A 77 -11.54 -12.13 -6.35
N GLU A 78 -12.60 -12.85 -6.74
CA GLU A 78 -13.92 -12.28 -6.99
C GLU A 78 -14.50 -11.67 -5.70
N GLU A 79 -14.32 -12.35 -4.57
CA GLU A 79 -14.74 -11.84 -3.27
C GLU A 79 -13.98 -10.56 -2.88
N PHE A 80 -12.66 -10.51 -3.09
CA PHE A 80 -11.87 -9.29 -2.91
C PHE A 80 -12.32 -8.13 -3.81
N CYS A 81 -12.70 -8.40 -5.04
CA CYS A 81 -13.13 -7.36 -5.97
C CYS A 81 -14.52 -6.81 -5.63
N LYS A 82 -15.47 -7.69 -5.26
CA LYS A 82 -16.89 -7.33 -5.13
C LYS A 82 -17.36 -7.05 -3.70
N ASN A 83 -16.79 -7.75 -2.72
CA ASN A 83 -17.25 -7.67 -1.33
C ASN A 83 -16.33 -6.85 -0.43
N SER A 84 -15.25 -6.31 -0.99
CA SER A 84 -14.32 -5.42 -0.29
C SER A 84 -13.93 -5.93 1.10
N LYS A 85 -13.70 -7.24 1.27
CA LYS A 85 -13.26 -7.82 2.55
C LYS A 85 -11.80 -7.49 2.81
N SER A 86 -11.47 -7.18 4.04
CA SER A 86 -10.07 -7.00 4.44
C SER A 86 -9.32 -8.34 4.42
N MET A 87 -8.02 -8.29 4.17
CA MET A 87 -7.14 -9.47 4.24
C MET A 87 -7.20 -10.18 5.61
N GLU A 88 -7.51 -9.42 6.68
CA GLU A 88 -7.64 -9.96 8.03
C GLU A 88 -8.94 -10.74 8.23
N GLU A 89 -10.05 -10.26 7.66
CA GLU A 89 -11.36 -10.93 7.74
C GLU A 89 -11.38 -12.27 7.00
N MET A 90 -10.45 -12.48 6.06
CA MET A 90 -10.33 -13.73 5.31
C MET A 90 -9.43 -14.77 6.01
N LYS A 91 -8.70 -14.38 7.05
CA LYS A 91 -7.94 -15.32 7.89
C LYS A 91 -8.92 -16.10 8.78
N LYS A 92 -8.93 -17.42 8.66
CA LYS A 92 -9.65 -18.25 9.61
C LYS A 92 -9.07 -18.05 11.02
N PRO A 93 -9.89 -18.06 12.09
CA PRO A 93 -9.39 -17.89 13.45
C PRO A 93 -8.31 -18.89 13.86
N GLU A 94 -8.27 -20.07 13.22
CA GLU A 94 -7.31 -21.14 13.45
C GLU A 94 -5.93 -20.82 12.83
N ASP A 95 -5.84 -19.89 11.88
CA ASP A 95 -4.63 -19.55 11.14
C ASP A 95 -3.87 -18.35 11.74
N ALA A 96 -4.33 -17.81 12.87
CA ALA A 96 -3.77 -16.61 13.51
C ALA A 96 -2.30 -16.76 13.99
N THR A 97 -1.75 -17.97 13.93
CA THR A 97 -0.35 -18.27 14.30
C THR A 97 0.64 -18.20 13.13
N ASN A 98 0.16 -18.16 11.88
CA ASN A 98 1.01 -18.17 10.70
C ASN A 98 1.21 -16.77 10.12
N ILE A 99 2.42 -16.23 10.27
CA ILE A 99 2.89 -14.99 9.60
C ILE A 99 2.90 -15.16 8.06
N SER A 100 2.69 -16.38 7.55
CA SER A 100 2.96 -16.76 6.15
C SER A 100 1.76 -16.71 5.18
N GLU A 101 0.58 -16.21 5.58
CA GLU A 101 -0.61 -16.31 4.73
C GLU A 101 -1.14 -15.01 4.15
N VAL A 102 -0.34 -13.97 4.11
CA VAL A 102 -0.70 -12.76 3.37
C VAL A 102 -0.49 -13.02 1.88
N ILE A 103 -1.58 -12.93 1.10
CA ILE A 103 -1.49 -13.09 -0.36
C ILE A 103 -0.70 -11.91 -0.94
N MET A 104 0.41 -12.24 -1.60
CA MET A 104 1.30 -11.27 -2.22
C MET A 104 0.98 -11.14 -3.71
N TYR A 105 1.03 -9.92 -4.22
CA TYR A 105 0.84 -9.60 -5.63
C TYR A 105 2.08 -8.89 -6.17
N ASP A 106 2.52 -9.26 -7.37
CA ASP A 106 3.53 -8.49 -8.09
C ASP A 106 2.96 -7.11 -8.44
N GLY A 107 3.58 -6.06 -7.88
CA GLY A 107 3.08 -4.70 -8.00
C GLY A 107 3.11 -4.17 -9.44
N PHE A 108 4.06 -4.61 -10.26
CA PHE A 108 4.14 -4.21 -11.66
C PHE A 108 3.11 -4.92 -12.54
N GLU A 109 2.88 -6.21 -12.30
CA GLU A 109 1.80 -6.93 -13.01
C GLU A 109 0.42 -6.40 -12.59
N MET A 110 0.22 -6.10 -11.31
CA MET A 110 -0.99 -5.42 -10.84
C MET A 110 -1.20 -4.06 -11.52
N GLN A 111 -0.15 -3.23 -11.59
CA GLN A 111 -0.20 -1.95 -12.27
C GLN A 111 -0.54 -2.10 -13.75
N LYS A 112 0.00 -3.11 -14.41
CA LYS A 112 -0.31 -3.43 -15.82
C LYS A 112 -1.79 -3.77 -15.98
N VAL A 113 -2.34 -4.63 -15.12
CA VAL A 113 -3.77 -4.97 -15.13
C VAL A 113 -4.62 -3.72 -14.96
N ILE A 114 -4.29 -2.85 -13.99
CA ILE A 114 -5.00 -1.59 -13.77
C ILE A 114 -4.93 -0.71 -15.03
N ARG A 115 -3.73 -0.53 -15.59
CA ARG A 115 -3.50 0.32 -16.76
C ARG A 115 -4.27 -0.16 -17.99
N GLU A 116 -4.30 -1.47 -18.25
CA GLU A 116 -5.02 -2.08 -19.37
C GLU A 116 -6.55 -1.91 -19.27
N ASN A 117 -7.07 -1.72 -18.03
CA ASN A 117 -8.50 -1.59 -17.78
C ASN A 117 -8.94 -0.14 -17.47
N MET A 118 -8.02 0.81 -17.53
CA MET A 118 -8.32 2.24 -17.38
C MET A 118 -8.64 2.82 -18.76
N LEU A 119 -9.94 2.96 -19.07
CA LEU A 119 -10.41 3.35 -20.41
C LEU A 119 -10.13 4.83 -20.74
N ASP A 120 -10.25 5.72 -19.75
CA ASP A 120 -10.17 7.16 -19.93
C ASP A 120 -8.92 7.74 -19.23
N PHE A 121 -7.77 7.55 -19.87
CA PHE A 121 -6.52 8.10 -19.35
C PHE A 121 -6.34 9.55 -19.84
N GLU A 122 -6.54 10.51 -18.93
CA GLU A 122 -6.43 11.93 -19.22
C GLU A 122 -5.02 12.46 -18.95
N ASP A 123 -4.53 13.35 -19.81
CA ASP A 123 -3.26 14.06 -19.60
C ASP A 123 -3.33 14.96 -18.35
N GLN A 124 -2.21 15.12 -17.66
CA GLN A 124 -2.09 15.93 -16.44
C GLN A 124 -3.00 15.46 -15.28
N THR A 125 -3.47 14.21 -15.36
CA THR A 125 -4.27 13.55 -14.33
C THR A 125 -3.45 12.45 -13.66
N LEU A 126 -3.42 12.46 -12.34
CA LEU A 126 -2.85 11.40 -11.52
C LEU A 126 -3.98 10.48 -11.06
N TYR A 127 -3.82 9.20 -11.32
CA TYR A 127 -4.72 8.14 -10.86
C TYR A 127 -4.09 7.42 -9.69
N VAL A 128 -4.79 7.34 -8.58
CA VAL A 128 -4.33 6.66 -7.36
C VAL A 128 -5.34 5.59 -6.97
N ILE A 129 -4.89 4.36 -6.88
CA ILE A 129 -5.69 3.21 -6.47
C ILE A 129 -5.33 2.87 -5.02
N LEU A 130 -6.26 3.07 -4.10
CA LEU A 130 -6.14 2.49 -2.77
C LEU A 130 -6.54 1.02 -2.85
N THR A 131 -5.81 0.14 -2.18
CA THR A 131 -6.14 -1.28 -2.16
C THR A 131 -5.63 -1.96 -0.89
N ASN A 132 -6.37 -2.94 -0.40
CA ASN A 132 -5.94 -3.82 0.69
C ASN A 132 -5.02 -4.97 0.24
N ARG A 133 -4.81 -5.15 -1.07
CA ARG A 133 -3.90 -6.17 -1.61
C ARG A 133 -2.46 -5.86 -1.27
N PHE A 134 -1.72 -6.85 -0.80
CA PHE A 134 -0.30 -6.70 -0.47
C PHE A 134 0.55 -6.71 -1.73
N THR A 135 1.00 -5.54 -2.17
CA THR A 135 1.88 -5.38 -3.32
C THR A 135 3.34 -5.59 -2.96
N CYS A 136 4.06 -6.29 -3.84
CA CYS A 136 5.48 -6.57 -3.69
C CYS A 136 6.23 -6.32 -5.00
N THR A 137 7.53 -6.08 -4.93
CA THR A 137 8.40 -6.01 -6.12
C THR A 137 9.60 -6.93 -5.93
N TYR A 138 10.01 -7.59 -7.01
CA TYR A 138 11.21 -8.43 -7.00
C TYR A 138 12.45 -7.55 -7.06
N ASP A 139 13.44 -7.87 -6.22
CA ASP A 139 14.74 -7.22 -6.22
C ASP A 139 15.81 -8.24 -6.66
N GLU A 140 16.48 -7.94 -7.76
CA GLU A 140 17.52 -8.81 -8.33
C GLU A 140 18.77 -8.87 -7.45
N SER A 141 19.02 -7.84 -6.62
CA SER A 141 20.22 -7.75 -5.80
C SER A 141 20.28 -8.78 -4.69
N ASP A 142 19.13 -9.16 -4.13
CA ASP A 142 19.03 -10.20 -3.09
C ASP A 142 18.10 -11.37 -3.49
N ALA A 143 17.67 -11.38 -4.75
CA ALA A 143 16.88 -12.43 -5.39
C ALA A 143 15.60 -12.78 -4.64
N ARG A 144 14.82 -11.77 -4.22
CA ARG A 144 13.54 -11.97 -3.53
C ARG A 144 12.55 -10.83 -3.72
N TYR A 145 11.31 -11.11 -3.39
CA TYR A 145 10.26 -10.10 -3.31
C TYR A 145 10.31 -9.31 -2.00
N HIS A 146 10.12 -8.01 -2.12
CA HIS A 146 9.94 -7.08 -0.99
C HIS A 146 8.55 -6.48 -1.03
N GLY A 147 7.88 -6.44 0.12
CA GLY A 147 6.62 -5.73 0.31
C GLY A 147 6.77 -4.23 0.00
N ARG A 148 5.74 -3.66 -0.59
CA ARG A 148 5.68 -2.24 -0.93
C ARG A 148 4.40 -1.62 -0.41
N ALA A 149 4.51 -0.50 0.28
CA ALA A 149 3.37 0.32 0.66
C ALA A 149 2.83 1.13 -0.53
N VAL A 150 3.69 1.45 -1.49
CA VAL A 150 3.35 2.23 -2.68
C VAL A 150 4.10 1.74 -3.90
N ILE A 151 3.41 1.69 -5.04
CA ILE A 151 3.99 1.58 -6.37
C ILE A 151 3.85 2.97 -7.01
N CYS A 152 4.95 3.71 -7.04
CA CYS A 152 4.99 5.06 -7.59
C CYS A 152 5.01 5.01 -9.11
N ALA A 153 3.90 5.36 -9.71
CA ALA A 153 3.66 5.36 -11.15
C ALA A 153 2.41 6.20 -11.46
N ASN A 154 1.90 6.10 -12.70
CA ASN A 154 0.58 6.58 -13.05
C ASN A 154 -0.12 5.57 -13.98
N PRO A 155 -1.12 4.81 -13.52
CA PRO A 155 -1.72 4.85 -12.19
C PRO A 155 -0.76 4.40 -11.07
N ALA A 156 -0.90 5.01 -9.90
CA ALA A 156 -0.18 4.60 -8.69
C ALA A 156 -1.04 3.63 -7.86
N ILE A 157 -0.38 2.77 -7.08
CA ILE A 157 -1.05 1.86 -6.15
C ILE A 157 -0.55 2.19 -4.74
N ILE A 158 -1.46 2.41 -3.80
CA ILE A 158 -1.16 2.51 -2.37
C ILE A 158 -1.80 1.30 -1.68
N SER A 159 -0.95 0.43 -1.15
CA SER A 159 -1.38 -0.79 -0.46
C SER A 159 -1.51 -0.54 1.04
N THR A 160 -2.71 -0.63 1.59
CA THR A 160 -2.94 -0.51 3.03
C THR A 160 -2.27 -1.64 3.81
N THR A 161 -2.35 -2.88 3.31
CA THR A 161 -1.60 -4.02 3.84
C THR A 161 -0.09 -3.80 3.72
N GLY A 162 0.38 -3.22 2.60
CA GLY A 162 1.78 -2.87 2.41
C GLY A 162 2.28 -1.84 3.41
N ILE A 163 1.46 -0.87 3.81
CA ILE A 163 1.79 0.11 4.85
C ILE A 163 2.01 -0.58 6.21
N ILE A 164 1.24 -1.62 6.51
CA ILE A 164 1.31 -2.35 7.78
C ILE A 164 2.44 -3.38 7.78
N GLU A 165 2.63 -4.10 6.69
CA GLU A 165 3.50 -5.29 6.64
C GLU A 165 4.87 -5.05 5.98
N ALA A 166 5.01 -4.05 5.10
CA ALA A 166 6.28 -3.86 4.38
C ALA A 166 7.37 -3.22 5.24
N PRO A 167 7.14 -2.13 6.00
CA PRO A 167 8.16 -1.60 6.90
C PRO A 167 8.37 -2.55 8.08
N ALA A 168 9.63 -2.90 8.35
CA ALA A 168 9.97 -3.85 9.39
C ALA A 168 9.62 -3.33 10.79
N LYS A 169 9.14 -4.20 11.67
CA LYS A 169 9.01 -3.95 13.10
C LYS A 169 10.38 -3.97 13.79
N SER A 170 10.47 -3.58 15.05
CA SER A 170 11.74 -3.56 15.77
C SER A 170 12.39 -4.94 15.83
N ARG A 171 13.73 -4.98 15.97
CA ARG A 171 14.47 -6.24 16.11
C ARG A 171 14.03 -7.00 17.35
N GLU A 172 13.75 -6.28 18.42
CA GLU A 172 13.27 -6.79 19.69
C GLU A 172 11.94 -7.52 19.51
N PHE A 173 11.00 -6.94 18.76
CA PHE A 173 9.74 -7.60 18.42
C PHE A 173 9.95 -8.94 17.74
N TYR A 174 10.83 -9.02 16.75
CA TYR A 174 11.07 -10.28 16.03
C TYR A 174 11.75 -11.33 16.92
N ILE A 175 12.70 -10.94 17.76
CA ILE A 175 13.36 -11.86 18.70
C ILE A 175 12.34 -12.47 19.67
N GLU A 176 11.49 -11.64 20.26
CA GLU A 176 10.47 -12.10 21.19
C GLU A 176 9.39 -12.94 20.50
N ALA A 177 8.94 -12.55 19.31
CA ALA A 177 7.98 -13.32 18.53
C ALA A 177 8.54 -14.71 18.16
N MET A 178 9.78 -14.78 17.69
CA MET A 178 10.44 -16.05 17.37
C MET A 178 10.63 -16.94 18.60
N ALA A 179 10.97 -16.36 19.76
CA ALA A 179 11.08 -17.10 21.00
C ALA A 179 9.74 -17.71 21.44
N ASN A 180 8.63 -16.96 21.32
CA ASN A 180 7.29 -17.46 21.62
C ASN A 180 6.90 -18.61 20.66
N ILE A 181 7.09 -18.41 19.35
CA ILE A 181 6.79 -19.43 18.33
C ILE A 181 7.59 -20.71 18.60
N ALA A 182 8.88 -20.60 18.92
CA ALA A 182 9.73 -21.76 19.23
C ALA A 182 9.26 -22.54 20.46
N GLN A 183 8.53 -21.89 21.36
CA GLN A 183 7.91 -22.51 22.55
C GLN A 183 6.47 -23.00 22.31
N GLY A 184 5.94 -22.86 21.09
CA GLY A 184 4.55 -23.18 20.77
C GLY A 184 3.54 -22.19 21.35
N LEU A 185 3.98 -20.98 21.73
CA LEU A 185 3.14 -19.91 22.23
C LEU A 185 2.71 -19.00 21.08
N ASP A 186 1.58 -18.32 21.25
CA ASP A 186 1.16 -17.28 20.33
C ASP A 186 1.99 -15.99 20.47
N ILE A 187 1.86 -15.09 19.50
CA ILE A 187 2.57 -13.80 19.51
C ILE A 187 1.71 -12.64 20.04
N LYS A 188 0.54 -12.93 20.61
CA LYS A 188 -0.40 -11.90 21.07
C LYS A 188 0.21 -11.04 22.18
N SER A 189 0.83 -11.67 23.17
CA SER A 189 1.50 -10.97 24.28
C SER A 189 2.65 -10.08 23.78
N VAL A 190 3.38 -10.52 22.74
CA VAL A 190 4.44 -9.72 22.12
C VAL A 190 3.84 -8.52 21.39
N LYS A 191 2.76 -8.71 20.62
CA LYS A 191 2.05 -7.59 19.96
C LYS A 191 1.53 -6.57 20.99
N GLU A 192 0.97 -7.03 22.09
CA GLU A 192 0.47 -6.16 23.18
C GLU A 192 1.60 -5.36 23.85
N LYS A 193 2.74 -6.00 24.11
CA LYS A 193 3.93 -5.35 24.70
C LYS A 193 4.47 -4.23 23.83
N HIS A 194 4.50 -4.43 22.51
CA HIS A 194 4.99 -3.47 21.51
C HIS A 194 3.86 -2.61 20.92
N SER A 195 2.70 -2.53 21.58
CA SER A 195 1.56 -1.77 21.10
C SER A 195 1.94 -0.28 20.92
N GLY A 196 1.55 0.28 19.77
CA GLY A 196 1.83 1.67 19.43
C GLY A 196 3.16 1.92 18.70
N GLU A 197 4.13 0.98 18.76
CA GLU A 197 5.43 1.10 18.08
C GLU A 197 5.33 0.86 16.56
N PHE A 198 4.26 0.26 16.09
CA PHE A 198 3.99 -0.02 14.68
C PHE A 198 2.50 0.07 14.37
N LEU A 199 2.17 0.14 13.08
CA LEU A 199 0.78 0.09 12.62
C LEU A 199 0.25 -1.35 12.67
N VAL A 200 -1.02 -1.46 13.00
CA VAL A 200 -1.78 -2.71 12.98
C VAL A 200 -2.97 -2.59 12.03
N TYR A 201 -3.61 -3.70 11.68
CA TYR A 201 -4.88 -3.63 10.96
C TYR A 201 -5.91 -2.87 11.81
N HIS A 202 -6.72 -2.05 11.16
CA HIS A 202 -7.70 -1.15 11.78
C HIS A 202 -7.07 -0.04 12.66
N ASP A 203 -5.86 0.40 12.32
CA ASP A 203 -5.19 1.49 13.00
C ASP A 203 -5.74 2.86 12.54
N GLU A 204 -6.24 3.66 13.47
CA GLU A 204 -6.80 4.99 13.19
C GLU A 204 -5.77 5.96 12.57
N ARG A 205 -4.47 5.69 12.75
CA ARG A 205 -3.39 6.49 12.15
C ARG A 205 -3.22 6.26 10.65
N LEU A 206 -3.85 5.21 10.09
CA LEU A 206 -3.65 4.79 8.70
C LEU A 206 -3.95 5.90 7.69
N SER A 207 -5.07 6.62 7.85
CA SER A 207 -5.41 7.77 6.98
C SER A 207 -4.30 8.83 6.93
N LYS A 208 -3.67 9.12 8.07
CA LYS A 208 -2.58 10.10 8.13
C LYS A 208 -1.31 9.62 7.45
N VAL A 209 -1.04 8.33 7.50
CA VAL A 209 0.08 7.72 6.78
C VAL A 209 -0.18 7.71 5.27
N ILE A 210 -1.42 7.43 4.84
CA ILE A 210 -1.82 7.51 3.42
C ILE A 210 -1.63 8.92 2.85
N GLU A 211 -1.91 10.00 3.61
CA GLU A 211 -1.58 11.36 3.18
C GLU A 211 -0.11 11.51 2.75
N GLY A 212 0.81 10.89 3.49
CA GLY A 212 2.23 10.88 3.15
C GLY A 212 2.53 10.07 1.88
N TYR A 213 1.94 8.90 1.72
CA TYR A 213 2.12 8.13 0.49
C TYR A 213 1.50 8.80 -0.73
N LEU A 214 0.44 9.59 -0.58
CA LEU A 214 -0.06 10.47 -1.64
C LEU A 214 1.00 11.51 -2.04
N LEU A 215 1.75 12.08 -1.10
CA LEU A 215 2.87 12.95 -1.42
C LEU A 215 3.97 12.21 -2.19
N HIS A 216 4.34 10.99 -1.80
CA HIS A 216 5.32 10.19 -2.56
C HIS A 216 4.92 10.03 -4.02
N VAL A 217 3.65 9.71 -4.29
CA VAL A 217 3.13 9.58 -5.65
C VAL A 217 3.12 10.93 -6.40
N ILE A 218 2.68 12.00 -5.74
CA ILE A 218 2.68 13.36 -6.31
C ILE A 218 4.11 13.77 -6.71
N PHE A 219 5.09 13.60 -5.81
CA PHE A 219 6.48 13.95 -6.10
C PHE A 219 7.07 13.10 -7.22
N TYR A 220 6.73 11.81 -7.29
CA TYR A 220 7.13 10.98 -8.43
C TYR A 220 6.66 11.57 -9.76
N VAL A 221 5.40 11.98 -9.85
CA VAL A 221 4.83 12.55 -11.08
C VAL A 221 5.43 13.92 -11.40
N LEU A 222 5.74 14.74 -10.39
CA LEU A 222 6.29 16.07 -10.58
C LEU A 222 7.79 16.07 -10.91
N THR A 223 8.57 15.17 -10.32
CA THR A 223 10.03 15.23 -10.32
C THR A 223 10.72 13.96 -10.83
N GLY A 224 10.01 12.83 -10.89
CA GLY A 224 10.60 11.50 -11.11
C GLY A 224 11.17 10.85 -9.84
N GLU A 225 11.22 11.57 -8.71
CA GLU A 225 11.75 11.10 -7.43
C GLU A 225 10.63 11.07 -6.37
N SER A 226 10.45 9.92 -5.73
CA SER A 226 9.38 9.72 -4.73
C SER A 226 9.87 9.90 -3.30
N PHE A 227 11.15 9.69 -3.05
CA PHE A 227 11.69 9.50 -1.71
C PHE A 227 12.74 10.56 -1.36
N CYS A 228 12.94 10.74 -0.06
CA CYS A 228 13.93 11.64 0.53
C CYS A 228 14.77 10.89 1.56
N ASP A 229 16.07 11.15 1.58
CA ASP A 229 17.00 10.55 2.54
C ASP A 229 16.96 11.21 3.94
N TYR A 230 16.34 12.40 4.05
CA TYR A 230 16.19 13.09 5.32
C TYR A 230 15.09 12.46 6.16
N MET A 231 15.43 12.04 7.38
CA MET A 231 14.45 11.48 8.33
C MET A 231 13.35 12.48 8.73
N ASP A 232 13.70 13.77 8.81
CA ASP A 232 12.76 14.85 9.13
C ASP A 232 11.96 15.33 7.90
N CYS A 233 11.84 14.51 6.88
CA CYS A 233 11.01 14.77 5.72
C CYS A 233 9.88 13.76 5.60
N ARG A 234 8.67 14.23 5.34
CA ARG A 234 7.51 13.35 5.12
C ARG A 234 7.68 12.40 3.93
N LEU A 235 8.63 12.67 3.02
CA LEU A 235 9.00 11.78 1.91
C LEU A 235 10.13 10.80 2.30
N ASN A 236 10.46 10.65 3.58
CA ASN A 236 11.50 9.71 4.00
C ASN A 236 11.16 8.28 3.54
N ASN A 237 12.17 7.58 3.00
CA ASN A 237 12.05 6.19 2.59
C ASN A 237 12.16 5.27 3.82
N ALA A 238 11.12 5.22 4.62
CA ALA A 238 11.10 4.47 5.86
C ALA A 238 11.08 2.95 5.63
N HIS A 239 12.13 2.26 6.05
CA HIS A 239 12.22 0.79 6.04
C HIS A 239 11.75 0.14 7.35
N TRP A 240 11.56 0.93 8.40
CA TRP A 240 11.11 0.51 9.71
C TRP A 240 9.80 1.19 10.09
N GLN A 241 8.93 0.48 10.78
CA GLN A 241 7.66 1.03 11.27
C GLN A 241 7.87 2.27 12.15
N ARG A 242 8.90 2.26 13.00
CA ARG A 242 9.28 3.42 13.83
C ARG A 242 9.59 4.64 12.97
N ASP A 243 10.38 4.48 11.92
CA ASP A 243 10.79 5.60 11.05
C ASP A 243 9.60 6.09 10.20
N LEU A 244 8.71 5.16 9.79
CA LEU A 244 7.44 5.49 9.15
C LEU A 244 6.56 6.35 10.06
N LEU A 245 6.33 5.93 11.30
CA LEU A 245 5.53 6.69 12.26
C LEU A 245 6.15 8.05 12.56
N TYR A 246 7.48 8.10 12.72
CA TYR A 246 8.19 9.35 12.94
C TYR A 246 7.96 10.33 11.78
N SER A 247 8.23 9.94 10.54
CA SER A 247 8.11 10.83 9.38
C SER A 247 6.65 11.21 9.07
N GLN A 248 5.71 10.25 9.21
CA GLN A 248 4.32 10.43 8.78
C GLN A 248 3.40 11.01 9.86
N ILE A 249 3.68 10.74 11.13
CA ILE A 249 2.80 11.13 12.25
C ILE A 249 3.41 12.25 13.09
N GLU A 250 4.70 12.16 13.44
CA GLU A 250 5.35 13.15 14.32
C GLU A 250 5.82 14.37 13.53
N ILE A 251 6.62 14.18 12.49
CA ILE A 251 7.19 15.25 11.67
C ILE A 251 6.14 15.89 10.75
N ARG A 252 5.46 15.11 9.94
CA ARG A 252 4.35 15.51 9.05
C ARG A 252 4.63 16.69 8.13
N LYS A 253 5.87 17.06 7.90
CA LYS A 253 6.28 18.19 7.05
C LYS A 253 7.31 17.76 6.02
N LEU A 254 7.38 18.48 4.94
CA LEU A 254 8.42 18.35 3.94
C LEU A 254 9.71 19.06 4.40
N CYS A 255 10.86 18.59 3.94
CA CYS A 255 12.09 19.38 4.08
C CYS A 255 12.06 20.59 3.13
N ASP A 256 12.96 21.57 3.34
CA ASP A 256 13.00 22.81 2.56
C ASP A 256 13.09 22.59 1.03
N LYS A 257 13.85 21.56 0.60
CA LYS A 257 13.95 21.18 -0.82
C LYS A 257 12.57 20.84 -1.38
N HIS A 258 11.86 19.94 -0.73
CA HIS A 258 10.58 19.42 -1.22
C HIS A 258 9.45 20.44 -1.02
N GLN A 259 9.50 21.24 0.03
CA GLN A 259 8.54 22.32 0.23
C GLN A 259 8.63 23.36 -0.91
N LYS A 260 9.84 23.78 -1.31
CA LYS A 260 10.04 24.70 -2.44
C LYS A 260 9.51 24.14 -3.76
N ILE A 261 9.69 22.84 -4.01
CA ILE A 261 9.14 22.19 -5.21
C ILE A 261 7.61 22.26 -5.19
N LEU A 262 6.99 21.94 -4.06
CA LEU A 262 5.55 21.97 -3.91
C LEU A 262 4.99 23.38 -4.08
N ASP A 263 5.63 24.38 -3.47
CA ASP A 263 5.22 25.79 -3.55
C ASP A 263 5.31 26.34 -5.00
N SER A 264 6.24 25.81 -5.80
CA SER A 264 6.35 26.15 -7.22
C SER A 264 5.19 25.63 -8.09
N GLN A 265 4.38 24.71 -7.58
CA GLN A 265 3.19 24.19 -8.26
C GLN A 265 1.91 25.00 -7.96
N ARG A 266 1.94 25.85 -6.96
CA ARG A 266 0.86 26.75 -6.56
C ARG A 266 0.87 28.02 -7.39
#